data_c2ca37d2883d691048b54c40d171d0c9
#
_entry.id   c2ca37d2883d691048b54c40d171d0c9
#
_cell.length_a   1.000
_cell.length_b   1.000
_cell.length_c   1.000
_cell.angle_alpha   90.00
_cell.angle_beta   90.00
_cell.angle_gamma   90.00
#
_symmetry.space_group_name_H-M   'P 1'
#
loop_
_entity.id
_entity.type
_entity.pdbx_description
1 polymer ?
#
loop_
_entity_poly.entity_id
_entity_poly.type
_entity_poly.pdbx_seq_one_letter_code
_entity_poly.pdbx_strand_id
1 'polypeptide(L)'
;MAIKSFKPYTPSRRNMTVSAFDGVDKKAKPERSLLETVKKNAGRNSYGRITVRHRGGGHKRKYRIIDFRRDKLDMPAAVQRIEYDPNRSAFIALVKYEDGELRYILAPVGLKTGDTVVSSAAADIKPGNCLPLANIPVGTIIHNIEINPGRGAQLVRSAGDYAQLMAKDAQFAQVRLPSGEVRLVRPNCVAVIGQVGNIDHENVHIGKAGRTRHMGIRPTVRGSVMNPNDHPHGGGEGKSPVGHPGPMTPWGKPAMGLKTRKTKNRTNKYIFKHRNAK
;
A
#
# COMPACT_ATOMS: atom_id res chain seq x y z
N MET A 1 0.13 -7.61 -17.05
CA MET A 1 1.59 -7.51 -16.82
C MET A 1 2.12 -8.92 -16.68
N ALA A 2 3.27 -9.21 -17.27
CA ALA A 2 3.82 -10.55 -17.20
C ALA A 2 4.68 -10.73 -15.96
N ILE A 3 4.52 -11.85 -15.27
CA ILE A 3 5.43 -12.32 -14.23
C ILE A 3 6.50 -13.16 -14.90
N LYS A 4 7.76 -12.85 -14.61
CA LYS A 4 8.90 -13.62 -15.09
C LYS A 4 9.24 -14.71 -14.08
N SER A 5 9.18 -15.96 -14.48
CA SER A 5 9.69 -17.13 -13.75
C SER A 5 11.12 -17.44 -14.13
N PHE A 6 11.79 -18.28 -13.33
CA PHE A 6 13.16 -18.70 -13.56
C PHE A 6 13.25 -20.21 -13.78
N LYS A 7 14.26 -20.65 -14.52
CA LYS A 7 14.58 -22.06 -14.65
C LYS A 7 14.96 -22.66 -13.28
N PRO A 8 14.54 -23.89 -12.95
CA PRO A 8 14.67 -24.50 -11.62
C PRO A 8 16.06 -25.08 -11.34
N TYR A 9 17.13 -24.31 -11.55
CA TYR A 9 18.49 -24.78 -11.30
C TYR A 9 18.84 -24.99 -9.82
N THR A 10 18.13 -24.25 -8.93
CA THR A 10 18.33 -24.37 -7.48
C THR A 10 16.98 -24.39 -6.76
N PRO A 11 16.89 -24.92 -5.51
CA PRO A 11 15.65 -24.90 -4.73
C PRO A 11 15.02 -23.51 -4.64
N SER A 12 15.83 -22.48 -4.45
CA SER A 12 15.36 -21.09 -4.39
C SER A 12 14.76 -20.59 -5.70
N ARG A 13 15.36 -20.95 -6.84
CA ARG A 13 14.90 -20.49 -8.17
C ARG A 13 13.67 -21.23 -8.67
N ARG A 14 13.43 -22.45 -8.19
CA ARG A 14 12.26 -23.23 -8.59
C ARG A 14 10.94 -22.47 -8.47
N ASN A 15 10.74 -21.79 -7.36
CA ASN A 15 9.51 -21.09 -7.05
C ASN A 15 9.66 -19.55 -7.09
N MET A 16 10.83 -19.03 -7.46
CA MET A 16 11.07 -17.60 -7.48
C MET A 16 10.49 -16.97 -8.73
N THR A 17 9.76 -15.86 -8.55
CA THR A 17 9.28 -15.04 -9.65
C THR A 17 9.62 -13.56 -9.42
N VAL A 18 9.56 -12.77 -10.47
CA VAL A 18 9.75 -11.31 -10.43
C VAL A 18 8.79 -10.64 -11.40
N SER A 19 8.46 -9.38 -11.14
CA SER A 19 7.74 -8.57 -12.12
C SER A 19 8.58 -8.41 -13.39
N ALA A 20 7.95 -8.47 -14.55
CA ALA A 20 8.60 -8.17 -15.84
C ALA A 20 8.84 -6.66 -16.02
N PHE A 21 8.19 -5.82 -15.22
CA PHE A 21 8.25 -4.36 -15.32
C PHE A 21 7.81 -3.84 -16.70
N ASP A 22 6.73 -4.41 -17.25
CA ASP A 22 6.19 -3.97 -18.52
C ASP A 22 5.62 -2.56 -18.38
N GLY A 23 5.92 -1.69 -19.36
CA GLY A 23 5.52 -0.29 -19.33
C GLY A 23 6.29 0.60 -18.35
N VAL A 24 7.26 0.06 -17.62
CA VAL A 24 8.10 0.81 -16.67
C VAL A 24 9.48 1.08 -17.30
N ASP A 25 9.93 2.32 -17.22
CA ASP A 25 11.30 2.66 -17.64
C ASP A 25 12.31 2.15 -16.60
N LYS A 26 12.96 1.04 -16.94
CA LYS A 26 13.96 0.36 -16.06
C LYS A 26 15.28 1.12 -15.97
N LYS A 27 15.57 2.01 -16.91
CA LYS A 27 16.81 2.79 -16.99
C LYS A 27 16.65 4.17 -16.38
N ALA A 28 15.43 4.62 -16.13
CA ALA A 28 15.15 5.94 -15.59
C ALA A 28 15.85 6.15 -14.25
N LYS A 29 16.60 7.23 -14.15
CA LYS A 29 17.09 7.75 -12.87
C LYS A 29 15.98 8.58 -12.23
N PRO A 30 15.70 8.40 -10.93
CA PRO A 30 14.67 9.20 -10.27
C PRO A 30 15.04 10.69 -10.25
N GLU A 31 14.02 11.55 -10.32
CA GLU A 31 14.18 12.99 -10.26
C GLU A 31 14.80 13.42 -8.93
N ARG A 32 15.95 14.13 -8.98
CA ARG A 32 16.74 14.44 -7.79
C ARG A 32 16.03 15.40 -6.84
N SER A 33 15.31 16.36 -7.37
CA SER A 33 14.55 17.36 -6.60
C SER A 33 13.43 16.71 -5.75
N LEU A 34 12.93 15.55 -6.18
CA LEU A 34 11.85 14.80 -5.53
C LEU A 34 12.35 13.63 -4.66
N LEU A 35 13.63 13.65 -4.27
CA LEU A 35 14.23 12.60 -3.44
C LEU A 35 14.58 13.07 -2.04
N GLU A 36 14.13 12.31 -1.04
CA GLU A 36 14.51 12.50 0.36
C GLU A 36 15.30 11.32 0.93
N THR A 37 16.11 11.59 1.93
CA THR A 37 16.84 10.55 2.66
C THR A 37 15.93 9.87 3.68
N VAL A 38 15.80 8.54 3.60
CA VAL A 38 15.04 7.75 4.57
C VAL A 38 15.92 7.39 5.76
N LYS A 39 15.58 7.89 6.94
CA LYS A 39 16.18 7.44 8.21
C LYS A 39 15.64 6.04 8.54
N LYS A 40 16.55 5.09 8.84
CA LYS A 40 16.19 3.71 9.20
C LYS A 40 16.14 3.57 10.72
N ASN A 41 14.95 3.48 11.28
CA ASN A 41 14.76 3.31 12.72
C ASN A 41 14.79 1.83 13.15
N ALA A 42 14.83 0.88 12.21
CA ALA A 42 14.88 -0.56 12.47
C ALA A 42 13.85 -1.05 13.51
N GLY A 43 12.63 -0.52 13.47
CA GLY A 43 11.55 -0.87 14.39
C GLY A 43 11.68 -0.30 15.81
N ARG A 44 12.59 0.68 16.05
CA ARG A 44 12.75 1.37 17.34
C ARG A 44 11.89 2.62 17.40
N ASN A 45 11.40 2.93 18.60
CA ASN A 45 10.72 4.19 18.92
C ASN A 45 11.75 5.31 19.25
N SER A 46 11.27 6.48 19.70
CA SER A 46 12.10 7.62 20.11
C SER A 46 13.04 7.31 21.29
N TYR A 47 12.67 6.35 22.15
CA TYR A 47 13.48 5.89 23.28
C TYR A 47 14.47 4.76 22.92
N GLY A 48 14.60 4.41 21.63
CA GLY A 48 15.47 3.33 21.18
C GLY A 48 14.94 1.91 21.44
N ARG A 49 13.77 1.75 22.02
CA ARG A 49 13.16 0.45 22.32
C ARG A 49 12.50 -0.15 21.08
N ILE A 50 12.63 -1.47 20.89
CA ILE A 50 11.99 -2.17 19.78
C ILE A 50 10.49 -2.24 20.02
N THR A 51 9.70 -1.54 19.17
CA THR A 51 8.24 -1.58 19.19
C THR A 51 7.67 -2.42 18.05
N VAL A 52 8.43 -2.58 16.97
CA VAL A 52 8.10 -3.45 15.84
C VAL A 52 9.25 -4.42 15.62
N ARG A 53 9.03 -5.70 15.97
CA ARG A 53 10.04 -6.75 15.84
C ARG A 53 10.33 -7.09 14.37
N HIS A 54 11.47 -7.73 14.13
CA HIS A 54 11.89 -8.29 12.84
C HIS A 54 12.00 -7.23 11.73
N ARG A 55 12.36 -6.00 12.08
CA ARG A 55 12.66 -4.91 11.13
C ARG A 55 14.11 -4.50 11.25
N GLY A 56 14.73 -4.15 10.11
CA GLY A 56 16.09 -3.64 10.07
C GLY A 56 16.93 -4.21 8.93
N GLY A 57 18.08 -3.60 8.69
CA GLY A 57 18.90 -3.89 7.53
C GLY A 57 18.22 -3.46 6.23
N GLY A 58 18.32 -4.29 5.21
CA GLY A 58 17.74 -4.03 3.90
C GLY A 58 18.59 -3.09 3.03
N HIS A 59 18.24 -3.04 1.75
CA HIS A 59 18.93 -2.21 0.77
C HIS A 59 18.79 -0.71 1.10
N LYS A 60 19.81 0.10 0.80
CA LYS A 60 19.76 1.56 0.93
C LYS A 60 18.75 2.11 -0.08
N ARG A 61 17.83 2.96 0.38
CA ARG A 61 16.75 3.55 -0.44
C ARG A 61 16.65 5.04 -0.17
N LYS A 62 16.25 5.79 -1.21
CA LYS A 62 15.76 7.16 -1.07
C LYS A 62 14.24 7.16 -1.22
N TYR A 63 13.56 8.00 -0.48
CA TYR A 63 12.13 8.21 -0.61
C TYR A 63 11.85 9.07 -1.84
N ARG A 64 10.79 8.74 -2.59
CA ARG A 64 10.24 9.60 -3.64
C ARG A 64 9.07 10.35 -3.03
N ILE A 65 9.12 11.66 -3.13
CA ILE A 65 8.02 12.53 -2.69
C ILE A 65 6.88 12.34 -3.68
N ILE A 66 5.77 11.81 -3.20
CA ILE A 66 4.58 11.57 -4.02
C ILE A 66 3.55 12.65 -3.69
N ASP A 67 2.96 13.22 -4.72
CA ASP A 67 1.85 14.14 -4.60
C ASP A 67 0.57 13.38 -4.27
N PHE A 68 0.28 13.28 -2.97
CA PHE A 68 -0.97 12.71 -2.47
C PHE A 68 -2.08 13.76 -2.32
N ARG A 69 -1.76 15.04 -2.43
CA ARG A 69 -2.74 16.13 -2.26
C ARG A 69 -3.40 16.52 -3.58
N ARG A 70 -2.63 16.48 -4.67
CA ARG A 70 -3.10 16.91 -5.99
C ARG A 70 -3.68 18.32 -5.95
N ASP A 71 -2.96 19.23 -5.29
CA ASP A 71 -3.37 20.59 -4.97
C ASP A 71 -3.30 21.58 -6.15
N LYS A 72 -2.65 21.22 -7.26
CA LYS A 72 -2.71 21.99 -8.52
C LYS A 72 -4.01 21.68 -9.24
N LEU A 73 -5.01 22.54 -8.98
CA LEU A 73 -6.33 22.41 -9.59
C LEU A 73 -6.35 23.02 -10.99
N ASP A 74 -7.16 22.43 -11.86
CA ASP A 74 -7.45 22.87 -13.23
C ASP A 74 -6.23 23.01 -14.16
N MET A 75 -5.06 22.47 -13.74
CA MET A 75 -3.83 22.49 -14.50
C MET A 75 -3.52 21.09 -15.04
N PRO A 76 -3.45 20.90 -16.37
CA PRO A 76 -3.08 19.62 -16.94
C PRO A 76 -1.60 19.29 -16.71
N ALA A 77 -1.32 18.02 -16.51
CA ALA A 77 0.03 17.50 -16.35
C ALA A 77 0.26 16.32 -17.31
N ALA A 78 1.32 16.39 -18.11
CA ALA A 78 1.70 15.32 -19.04
C ALA A 78 2.57 14.26 -18.34
N VAL A 79 2.23 12.98 -18.54
CA VAL A 79 3.00 11.84 -18.02
C VAL A 79 4.29 11.72 -18.84
N GLN A 80 5.43 11.95 -18.17
CA GLN A 80 6.74 11.87 -18.79
C GLN A 80 7.24 10.43 -18.88
N ARG A 81 7.10 9.66 -17.80
CA ARG A 81 7.52 8.26 -17.71
C ARG A 81 6.93 7.57 -16.50
N ILE A 82 6.92 6.25 -16.50
CA ILE A 82 6.52 5.41 -15.37
C ILE A 82 7.76 4.77 -14.77
N GLU A 83 7.93 4.86 -13.45
CA GLU A 83 9.11 4.42 -12.72
C GLU A 83 8.80 3.39 -11.63
N TYR A 84 9.81 2.59 -11.30
CA TYR A 84 9.80 1.72 -10.13
C TYR A 84 10.16 2.51 -8.86
N ASP A 85 9.36 2.35 -7.80
CA ASP A 85 9.69 2.88 -6.46
C ASP A 85 9.98 1.74 -5.48
N PRO A 86 11.19 1.67 -4.87
CA PRO A 86 11.52 0.65 -3.88
C PRO A 86 10.81 0.80 -2.54
N ASN A 87 10.07 1.89 -2.30
CA ASN A 87 9.41 2.19 -1.04
C ASN A 87 7.95 1.73 -1.01
N ARG A 88 7.39 1.39 -2.16
CA ARG A 88 5.99 0.95 -2.29
C ARG A 88 5.83 -0.18 -3.29
N SER A 89 4.70 -0.85 -3.24
CA SER A 89 4.36 -1.91 -4.18
C SER A 89 3.89 -1.37 -5.53
N ALA A 90 3.23 -0.21 -5.55
CA ALA A 90 2.74 0.45 -6.75
C ALA A 90 3.88 1.10 -7.56
N PHE A 91 3.73 1.15 -8.89
CA PHE A 91 4.56 1.99 -9.74
C PHE A 91 4.15 3.46 -9.60
N ILE A 92 5.07 4.35 -9.93
CA ILE A 92 4.87 5.80 -9.89
C ILE A 92 5.04 6.39 -11.28
N ALA A 93 4.31 7.46 -11.56
CA ALA A 93 4.46 8.22 -12.80
C ALA A 93 5.04 9.59 -12.48
N LEU A 94 6.07 9.99 -13.23
CA LEU A 94 6.57 11.35 -13.23
C LEU A 94 5.70 12.18 -14.18
N VAL A 95 5.06 13.20 -13.64
CA VAL A 95 4.22 14.12 -14.42
C VAL A 95 4.84 15.50 -14.44
N LYS A 96 4.71 16.18 -15.57
CA LYS A 96 5.15 17.57 -15.79
C LYS A 96 3.92 18.43 -16.00
N TYR A 97 3.74 19.42 -15.16
CA TYR A 97 2.70 20.44 -15.31
C TYR A 97 3.08 21.48 -16.37
N GLU A 98 2.12 22.26 -16.83
CA GLU A 98 2.35 23.33 -17.83
C GLU A 98 3.30 24.41 -17.33
N ASP A 99 3.33 24.69 -16.02
CA ASP A 99 4.28 25.60 -15.38
C ASP A 99 5.72 25.04 -15.26
N GLY A 100 5.96 23.82 -15.76
CA GLY A 100 7.25 23.15 -15.73
C GLY A 100 7.54 22.38 -14.46
N GLU A 101 6.70 22.46 -13.40
CA GLU A 101 6.92 21.69 -12.17
C GLU A 101 6.76 20.19 -12.41
N LEU A 102 7.67 19.41 -11.83
CA LEU A 102 7.64 17.96 -11.85
C LEU A 102 7.09 17.43 -10.54
N ARG A 103 6.19 16.44 -10.61
CA ARG A 103 5.70 15.72 -9.43
C ARG A 103 5.60 14.22 -9.71
N TYR A 104 5.70 13.41 -8.67
CA TYR A 104 5.36 11.99 -8.74
C TYR A 104 3.92 11.75 -8.31
N ILE A 105 3.21 10.92 -9.03
CA ILE A 105 1.89 10.39 -8.68
C ILE A 105 1.92 8.87 -8.68
N LEU A 106 0.92 8.20 -8.06
CA LEU A 106 0.74 6.76 -8.27
C LEU A 106 0.28 6.50 -9.70
N ALA A 107 0.86 5.51 -10.37
CA ALA A 107 0.47 5.12 -11.70
C ALA A 107 -0.74 4.18 -11.67
N PRO A 108 -1.93 4.58 -12.15
CA PRO A 108 -3.07 3.68 -12.30
C PRO A 108 -2.87 2.72 -13.48
N VAL A 109 -3.69 1.68 -13.50
CA VAL A 109 -3.76 0.75 -14.62
C VAL A 109 -4.17 1.50 -15.91
N GLY A 110 -3.46 1.22 -16.99
CA GLY A 110 -3.76 1.79 -18.29
C GLY A 110 -3.09 3.13 -18.59
N LEU A 111 -2.52 3.80 -17.60
CA LEU A 111 -1.78 5.05 -17.80
C LEU A 111 -0.50 4.79 -18.62
N LYS A 112 -0.26 5.64 -19.62
CA LYS A 112 0.90 5.56 -20.52
C LYS A 112 1.69 6.86 -20.53
N THR A 113 2.91 6.79 -21.01
CA THR A 113 3.72 7.98 -21.29
C THR A 113 3.06 8.80 -22.38
N GLY A 114 2.96 10.11 -22.18
CA GLY A 114 2.27 11.05 -23.06
C GLY A 114 0.81 11.32 -22.68
N ASP A 115 0.20 10.50 -21.84
CA ASP A 115 -1.15 10.78 -21.35
C ASP A 115 -1.18 12.06 -20.51
N THR A 116 -2.32 12.75 -20.51
CA THR A 116 -2.55 13.93 -19.69
C THR A 116 -3.44 13.58 -18.51
N VAL A 117 -3.08 14.06 -17.31
CA VAL A 117 -3.85 13.91 -16.09
C VAL A 117 -4.17 15.28 -15.49
N VAL A 118 -5.38 15.44 -14.97
CA VAL A 118 -5.89 16.68 -14.41
C VAL A 118 -6.45 16.43 -13.02
N SER A 119 -6.34 17.44 -12.15
CA SER A 119 -7.03 17.49 -10.87
C SER A 119 -8.04 18.64 -10.93
N SER A 120 -9.33 18.32 -11.09
CA SER A 120 -10.38 19.32 -11.26
C SER A 120 -11.73 18.77 -10.82
N ALA A 121 -12.62 19.65 -10.39
CA ALA A 121 -14.01 19.29 -10.13
C ALA A 121 -14.78 18.90 -11.40
N ALA A 122 -14.37 19.40 -12.56
CA ALA A 122 -15.00 19.18 -13.87
C ALA A 122 -14.18 18.24 -14.77
N ALA A 123 -13.15 17.54 -14.23
CA ALA A 123 -12.32 16.65 -15.04
C ALA A 123 -13.11 15.45 -15.56
N ASP A 124 -12.72 14.95 -16.74
CA ASP A 124 -13.26 13.72 -17.32
C ASP A 124 -12.99 12.51 -16.42
N ILE A 125 -13.88 11.50 -16.49
CA ILE A 125 -13.74 10.23 -15.77
C ILE A 125 -12.72 9.32 -16.48
N LYS A 126 -11.46 9.77 -16.50
CA LYS A 126 -10.34 9.03 -17.09
C LYS A 126 -9.36 8.55 -16.00
N PRO A 127 -8.71 7.38 -16.17
CA PRO A 127 -7.71 6.90 -15.21
C PRO A 127 -6.60 7.92 -14.96
N GLY A 128 -6.33 8.22 -13.68
CA GLY A 128 -5.32 9.20 -13.27
C GLY A 128 -5.86 10.59 -12.95
N ASN A 129 -7.06 10.94 -13.41
CA ASN A 129 -7.71 12.20 -13.04
C ASN A 129 -8.18 12.17 -11.57
N CYS A 130 -8.08 13.30 -10.91
CA CYS A 130 -8.43 13.48 -9.51
C CYS A 130 -9.64 14.41 -9.38
N LEU A 131 -10.69 13.93 -8.73
CA LEU A 131 -11.96 14.65 -8.55
C LEU A 131 -12.46 14.55 -7.11
N PRO A 132 -13.27 15.51 -6.64
CA PRO A 132 -14.08 15.36 -5.44
C PRO A 132 -15.08 14.20 -5.59
N LEU A 133 -15.30 13.42 -4.52
CA LEU A 133 -16.24 12.28 -4.53
C LEU A 133 -17.67 12.70 -4.96
N ALA A 134 -18.06 13.94 -4.67
CA ALA A 134 -19.34 14.50 -5.12
C ALA A 134 -19.52 14.40 -6.65
N ASN A 135 -18.46 14.59 -7.42
CA ASN A 135 -18.50 14.72 -8.87
C ASN A 135 -18.21 13.38 -9.60
N ILE A 136 -17.80 12.35 -8.85
CA ILE A 136 -17.54 11.03 -9.43
C ILE A 136 -18.86 10.25 -9.54
N PRO A 137 -19.19 9.64 -10.69
CA PRO A 137 -20.38 8.79 -10.84
C PRO A 137 -20.36 7.59 -9.89
N VAL A 138 -21.53 7.19 -9.42
CA VAL A 138 -21.72 5.95 -8.63
C VAL A 138 -21.33 4.74 -9.47
N GLY A 139 -20.73 3.73 -8.84
CA GLY A 139 -20.20 2.54 -9.51
C GLY A 139 -18.77 2.66 -9.99
N THR A 140 -18.20 3.88 -10.07
CA THR A 140 -16.85 4.12 -10.55
C THR A 140 -15.80 3.48 -9.62
N ILE A 141 -14.77 2.89 -10.25
CA ILE A 141 -13.58 2.39 -9.56
C ILE A 141 -12.63 3.56 -9.30
N ILE A 142 -12.20 3.70 -8.05
CA ILE A 142 -11.36 4.79 -7.57
C ILE A 142 -10.23 4.27 -6.69
N HIS A 143 -9.17 5.04 -6.58
CA HIS A 143 -8.05 4.80 -5.67
C HIS A 143 -7.55 6.12 -5.08
N ASN A 144 -6.53 6.06 -4.23
CA ASN A 144 -5.89 7.26 -3.68
C ASN A 144 -6.90 8.22 -3.02
N ILE A 145 -7.69 7.67 -2.07
CA ILE A 145 -8.85 8.35 -1.49
C ILE A 145 -8.45 9.11 -0.24
N GLU A 146 -8.90 10.35 -0.12
CA GLU A 146 -8.80 11.12 1.12
C GLU A 146 -9.82 10.65 2.17
N ILE A 147 -9.44 10.80 3.44
CA ILE A 147 -10.36 10.62 4.58
C ILE A 147 -10.88 11.98 5.09
N ASN A 148 -10.00 12.97 5.07
CA ASN A 148 -10.32 14.34 5.46
C ASN A 148 -9.90 15.29 4.33
N PRO A 149 -10.75 16.25 3.93
CA PRO A 149 -10.44 17.16 2.83
C PRO A 149 -9.10 17.88 3.04
N GLY A 150 -8.30 18.00 1.99
CA GLY A 150 -7.01 18.70 1.96
C GLY A 150 -5.85 18.02 2.68
N ARG A 151 -6.06 16.86 3.29
CA ARG A 151 -4.96 16.11 3.94
C ARG A 151 -4.17 15.21 3.00
N GLY A 152 -4.66 15.03 1.79
CA GLY A 152 -4.11 14.11 0.82
C GLY A 152 -4.59 12.67 1.00
N ALA A 153 -4.35 11.87 0.00
CA ALA A 153 -4.82 10.50 -0.07
C ALA A 153 -4.24 9.61 1.02
N GLN A 154 -5.07 8.80 1.65
CA GLN A 154 -4.70 7.90 2.74
C GLN A 154 -5.14 6.45 2.49
N LEU A 155 -6.21 6.21 1.74
CA LEU A 155 -6.76 4.90 1.48
C LEU A 155 -6.44 4.45 0.04
N VAL A 156 -6.39 3.13 -0.17
CA VAL A 156 -6.29 2.47 -1.50
C VAL A 156 -5.08 2.98 -2.30
N ARG A 157 -3.87 2.67 -1.80
CA ARG A 157 -2.60 3.13 -2.38
C ARG A 157 -1.65 2.00 -2.77
N SER A 158 -1.98 0.76 -2.40
CA SER A 158 -1.13 -0.39 -2.69
C SER A 158 -1.34 -0.88 -4.13
N ALA A 159 -0.37 -1.61 -4.66
CA ALA A 159 -0.45 -2.19 -6.00
C ALA A 159 -1.70 -3.07 -6.16
N GLY A 160 -2.41 -2.89 -7.27
CA GLY A 160 -3.62 -3.66 -7.57
C GLY A 160 -4.85 -3.29 -6.75
N ASP A 161 -4.74 -2.44 -5.74
CA ASP A 161 -5.88 -2.03 -4.93
C ASP A 161 -6.83 -1.10 -5.71
N TYR A 162 -8.11 -1.27 -5.43
CA TYR A 162 -9.18 -0.37 -5.87
C TYR A 162 -10.28 -0.30 -4.82
N ALA A 163 -11.05 0.76 -4.85
CA ALA A 163 -12.30 0.91 -4.13
C ALA A 163 -13.40 1.26 -5.11
N GLN A 164 -14.65 1.07 -4.71
CA GLN A 164 -15.80 1.40 -5.54
C GLN A 164 -16.69 2.40 -4.81
N LEU A 165 -17.10 3.44 -5.51
CA LEU A 165 -18.09 4.40 -5.02
C LEU A 165 -19.49 3.77 -5.15
N MET A 166 -20.12 3.46 -4.01
CA MET A 166 -21.39 2.70 -3.98
C MET A 166 -22.62 3.61 -4.03
N ALA A 167 -22.58 4.71 -3.28
CA ALA A 167 -23.66 5.68 -3.19
C ALA A 167 -23.12 7.05 -2.77
N LYS A 168 -23.90 8.09 -2.98
CA LYS A 168 -23.62 9.47 -2.56
C LYS A 168 -24.86 10.09 -1.94
N ASP A 169 -24.69 10.67 -0.77
CA ASP A 169 -25.68 11.50 -0.10
C ASP A 169 -25.10 12.91 0.10
N ALA A 170 -25.91 13.88 0.50
CA ALA A 170 -25.48 15.24 0.73
C ALA A 170 -24.33 15.35 1.77
N GLN A 171 -24.30 14.48 2.77
CA GLN A 171 -23.30 14.50 3.85
C GLN A 171 -22.14 13.53 3.65
N PHE A 172 -22.37 12.37 3.01
CA PHE A 172 -21.37 11.32 2.88
C PHE A 172 -21.47 10.58 1.56
N ALA A 173 -20.31 10.15 1.08
CA ALA A 173 -20.14 9.16 0.02
C ALA A 173 -19.85 7.80 0.63
N GLN A 174 -20.50 6.75 0.17
CA GLN A 174 -20.28 5.37 0.59
C GLN A 174 -19.25 4.72 -0.32
N VAL A 175 -18.11 4.34 0.26
CA VAL A 175 -16.99 3.77 -0.48
C VAL A 175 -16.72 2.36 0.02
N ARG A 176 -16.80 1.38 -0.87
CA ARG A 176 -16.41 -0.01 -0.61
C ARG A 176 -14.91 -0.15 -0.80
N LEU A 177 -14.21 -0.43 0.30
CA LEU A 177 -12.76 -0.61 0.34
C LEU A 177 -12.33 -2.02 -0.11
N PRO A 178 -11.05 -2.24 -0.45
CA PRO A 178 -10.52 -3.56 -0.83
C PRO A 178 -10.76 -4.65 0.22
N SER A 179 -10.84 -4.27 1.51
CA SER A 179 -11.16 -5.17 2.61
C SER A 179 -12.61 -5.67 2.63
N GLY A 180 -13.50 -5.10 1.78
CA GLY A 180 -14.95 -5.33 1.80
C GLY A 180 -15.71 -4.43 2.78
N GLU A 181 -15.03 -3.64 3.62
CA GLU A 181 -15.65 -2.63 4.49
C GLU A 181 -16.26 -1.51 3.66
N VAL A 182 -17.52 -1.13 3.92
CA VAL A 182 -18.12 0.07 3.35
C VAL A 182 -17.97 1.21 4.34
N ARG A 183 -17.33 2.28 3.89
CA ARG A 183 -16.98 3.42 4.72
C ARG A 183 -17.60 4.70 4.21
N LEU A 184 -18.04 5.53 5.16
CA LEU A 184 -18.54 6.87 4.90
C LEU A 184 -17.37 7.85 4.80
N VAL A 185 -17.30 8.59 3.70
CA VAL A 185 -16.28 9.61 3.43
C VAL A 185 -17.01 10.90 3.03
N ARG A 186 -16.47 12.05 3.42
CA ARG A 186 -17.10 13.34 3.07
C ARG A 186 -17.05 13.54 1.54
N PRO A 187 -18.10 14.11 0.92
CA PRO A 187 -18.16 14.28 -0.54
C PRO A 187 -17.09 15.24 -1.09
N ASN A 188 -16.58 16.16 -0.26
CA ASN A 188 -15.51 17.09 -0.61
C ASN A 188 -14.10 16.43 -0.57
N CYS A 189 -13.97 15.20 -0.10
CA CYS A 189 -12.73 14.46 -0.21
C CYS A 189 -12.46 14.10 -1.65
N VAL A 190 -11.20 14.19 -2.08
CA VAL A 190 -10.80 13.83 -3.43
C VAL A 190 -10.40 12.35 -3.54
N ALA A 191 -10.58 11.82 -4.73
CA ALA A 191 -10.12 10.49 -5.11
C ALA A 191 -9.63 10.49 -6.56
N VAL A 192 -8.77 9.55 -6.90
CA VAL A 192 -8.26 9.37 -8.25
C VAL A 192 -9.02 8.24 -8.94
N ILE A 193 -9.40 8.47 -10.21
CA ILE A 193 -10.14 7.51 -11.02
C ILE A 193 -9.23 6.34 -11.42
N GLY A 194 -9.78 5.13 -11.37
CA GLY A 194 -9.14 3.87 -11.81
C GLY A 194 -8.57 3.05 -10.66
N GLN A 195 -7.91 1.96 -11.01
CA GLN A 195 -7.25 1.00 -10.13
C GLN A 195 -5.74 1.28 -10.08
N VAL A 196 -5.08 1.07 -8.95
CA VAL A 196 -3.62 1.19 -8.82
C VAL A 196 -2.93 0.16 -9.71
N GLY A 197 -1.90 0.57 -10.43
CA GLY A 197 -1.10 -0.30 -11.30
C GLY A 197 -0.35 -1.41 -10.55
N ASN A 198 0.41 -2.24 -11.32
CA ASN A 198 1.17 -3.39 -10.82
C ASN A 198 0.29 -4.48 -10.16
N ILE A 199 -0.81 -4.85 -10.82
CA ILE A 199 -1.82 -5.80 -10.32
C ILE A 199 -1.17 -7.13 -9.90
N ASP A 200 -0.20 -7.64 -10.67
CA ASP A 200 0.45 -8.94 -10.41
C ASP A 200 1.44 -8.92 -9.24
N HIS A 201 1.53 -7.83 -8.49
CA HIS A 201 2.48 -7.72 -7.37
C HIS A 201 2.26 -8.80 -6.31
N GLU A 202 1.02 -9.16 -6.00
CA GLU A 202 0.67 -10.19 -5.03
C GLU A 202 1.09 -11.60 -5.47
N ASN A 203 1.16 -11.84 -6.78
CA ASN A 203 1.53 -13.13 -7.36
C ASN A 203 3.05 -13.35 -7.44
N VAL A 204 3.86 -12.37 -6.98
CA VAL A 204 5.32 -12.47 -6.99
C VAL A 204 5.82 -13.29 -5.81
N HIS A 205 6.45 -14.44 -6.11
CA HIS A 205 7.10 -15.29 -5.11
C HIS A 205 8.54 -14.86 -4.86
N ILE A 206 8.87 -14.55 -3.62
CA ILE A 206 10.21 -14.07 -3.20
C ILE A 206 11.27 -15.15 -3.41
N GLY A 207 10.96 -16.41 -3.12
CA GLY A 207 11.75 -17.62 -3.40
C GLY A 207 12.93 -17.86 -2.46
N LYS A 208 13.51 -16.83 -1.82
CA LYS A 208 14.65 -17.02 -0.91
C LYS A 208 14.70 -16.01 0.24
N ALA A 209 15.23 -16.45 1.37
CA ALA A 209 15.38 -15.62 2.58
C ALA A 209 16.22 -14.36 2.35
N GLY A 210 17.25 -14.43 1.49
CA GLY A 210 18.09 -13.27 1.16
C GLY A 210 17.32 -12.10 0.52
N ARG A 211 16.32 -12.36 -0.33
CA ARG A 211 15.44 -11.29 -0.86
C ARG A 211 14.63 -10.65 0.26
N THR A 212 14.08 -11.45 1.17
CA THR A 212 13.35 -10.94 2.35
C THR A 212 14.27 -10.07 3.21
N ARG A 213 15.54 -10.49 3.41
CA ARG A 213 16.55 -9.68 4.12
C ARG A 213 16.83 -8.36 3.41
N HIS A 214 16.93 -8.32 2.08
CA HIS A 214 17.11 -7.09 1.31
C HIS A 214 15.91 -6.13 1.42
N MET A 215 14.72 -6.66 1.68
CA MET A 215 13.51 -5.85 1.95
C MET A 215 13.49 -5.23 3.35
N GLY A 216 14.46 -5.57 4.21
CA GLY A 216 14.56 -5.07 5.59
C GLY A 216 13.79 -5.87 6.61
N ILE A 217 13.40 -7.09 6.27
CA ILE A 217 12.72 -8.03 7.17
C ILE A 217 13.79 -8.97 7.76
N ARG A 218 13.89 -9.00 9.08
CA ARG A 218 14.79 -9.91 9.82
C ARG A 218 14.13 -11.27 10.03
N PRO A 219 14.90 -12.35 10.21
CA PRO A 219 14.36 -13.66 10.51
C PRO A 219 13.47 -13.65 11.75
N THR A 220 12.43 -14.48 11.73
CA THR A 220 11.50 -14.67 12.85
C THR A 220 11.72 -16.05 13.43
N VAL A 221 11.91 -16.12 14.75
CA VAL A 221 11.97 -17.37 15.52
C VAL A 221 10.57 -17.66 16.03
N ARG A 222 10.10 -18.90 15.87
CA ARG A 222 8.81 -19.35 16.40
C ARG A 222 8.86 -19.51 17.92
N GLY A 223 7.76 -19.23 18.64
CA GLY A 223 7.70 -19.30 20.09
C GLY A 223 8.01 -20.66 20.70
N SER A 224 7.68 -21.77 19.99
CA SER A 224 7.91 -23.13 20.47
C SER A 224 9.39 -23.57 20.57
N VAL A 225 10.33 -22.77 20.07
CA VAL A 225 11.78 -23.01 20.19
C VAL A 225 12.46 -22.03 21.13
N MET A 226 11.67 -21.25 21.85
CA MET A 226 12.13 -20.32 22.89
C MET A 226 12.02 -20.96 24.27
N ASN A 227 12.58 -20.29 25.27
CA ASN A 227 12.44 -20.71 26.66
C ASN A 227 11.04 -20.34 27.20
N PRO A 228 10.58 -20.99 28.30
CA PRO A 228 9.27 -20.70 28.89
C PRO A 228 9.08 -19.24 29.33
N ASN A 229 10.16 -18.58 29.74
CA ASN A 229 10.15 -17.17 30.13
C ASN A 229 10.02 -16.19 28.94
N ASP A 230 10.39 -16.64 27.71
CA ASP A 230 10.41 -15.79 26.53
C ASP A 230 9.10 -15.85 25.73
N HIS A 231 8.41 -16.98 25.82
CA HIS A 231 7.16 -17.19 25.07
C HIS A 231 6.25 -18.21 25.75
N PRO A 232 4.91 -18.03 25.78
CA PRO A 232 3.96 -19.01 26.31
C PRO A 232 4.05 -20.41 25.69
N HIS A 233 4.56 -20.53 24.48
CA HIS A 233 4.77 -21.81 23.81
C HIS A 233 6.19 -22.39 24.01
N GLY A 234 7.02 -21.74 24.84
CA GLY A 234 8.39 -22.13 25.06
C GLY A 234 8.50 -23.31 26.04
N GLY A 235 9.67 -23.96 26.00
CA GLY A 235 9.99 -25.09 26.85
C GLY A 235 9.66 -26.47 26.25
N GLY A 236 9.94 -27.52 27.03
CA GLY A 236 9.79 -28.91 26.62
C GLY A 236 10.97 -29.45 25.83
N GLU A 237 10.96 -30.75 25.56
CA GLU A 237 11.97 -31.44 24.79
C GLU A 237 11.50 -31.76 23.36
N GLY A 238 12.44 -31.76 22.41
CA GLY A 238 12.18 -32.10 21.01
C GLY A 238 11.20 -31.16 20.33
N LYS A 239 10.20 -31.69 19.63
CA LYS A 239 9.13 -30.94 18.97
C LYS A 239 7.92 -30.79 19.87
N SER A 240 8.00 -29.95 20.88
CA SER A 240 6.90 -29.70 21.80
C SER A 240 5.68 -29.12 21.09
N PRO A 241 4.46 -29.53 21.48
CA PRO A 241 3.22 -28.95 21.00
C PRO A 241 3.02 -27.52 21.57
N VAL A 242 2.00 -26.83 21.07
CA VAL A 242 1.65 -25.47 21.54
C VAL A 242 1.27 -25.45 23.03
N GLY A 243 0.71 -26.54 23.57
CA GLY A 243 0.35 -26.68 24.98
C GLY A 243 -0.79 -25.81 25.49
N HIS A 244 -1.49 -25.12 24.59
CA HIS A 244 -2.63 -24.22 24.88
C HIS A 244 -3.80 -24.52 23.96
N PRO A 245 -5.04 -24.17 24.32
CA PRO A 245 -6.22 -24.35 23.46
C PRO A 245 -6.10 -23.70 22.08
N GLY A 246 -5.21 -22.70 21.94
CA GLY A 246 -4.92 -22.03 20.68
C GLY A 246 -3.57 -21.31 20.71
N PRO A 247 -3.06 -20.88 19.53
CA PRO A 247 -1.79 -20.16 19.48
C PRO A 247 -1.86 -18.82 20.20
N MET A 248 -0.82 -18.51 20.95
CA MET A 248 -0.69 -17.27 21.73
C MET A 248 0.41 -16.36 21.17
N THR A 249 0.26 -15.05 21.44
CA THR A 249 1.31 -14.07 21.24
C THR A 249 2.33 -14.15 22.39
N PRO A 250 3.54 -13.55 22.26
CA PRO A 250 4.52 -13.49 23.35
C PRO A 250 3.98 -12.85 24.63
N TRP A 251 2.91 -12.09 24.55
CA TRP A 251 2.25 -11.44 25.70
C TRP A 251 1.04 -12.20 26.23
N GLY A 252 0.87 -13.48 25.87
CA GLY A 252 -0.18 -14.34 26.36
C GLY A 252 -1.60 -14.08 25.81
N LYS A 253 -1.72 -13.25 24.76
CA LYS A 253 -3.02 -13.03 24.10
C LYS A 253 -3.23 -14.03 22.96
N PRO A 254 -4.48 -14.43 22.66
CA PRO A 254 -4.76 -15.26 21.49
C PRO A 254 -4.17 -14.62 20.22
N ALA A 255 -3.41 -15.40 19.43
CA ALA A 255 -2.77 -14.90 18.22
C ALA A 255 -3.74 -14.83 17.03
N MET A 256 -4.79 -15.67 17.04
CA MET A 256 -5.78 -15.77 15.95
C MET A 256 -7.17 -15.45 16.47
N GLY A 257 -7.98 -14.80 15.66
CA GLY A 257 -9.39 -14.55 15.93
C GLY A 257 -9.71 -13.44 16.93
N LEU A 258 -8.74 -12.91 17.68
CA LEU A 258 -8.97 -11.86 18.65
C LEU A 258 -9.34 -10.53 17.97
N LYS A 259 -10.53 -10.01 18.27
CA LYS A 259 -10.97 -8.68 17.82
C LYS A 259 -10.29 -7.60 18.64
N THR A 260 -9.27 -6.93 18.09
CA THR A 260 -8.48 -5.92 18.79
C THR A 260 -9.04 -4.49 18.66
N ARG A 261 -9.98 -4.25 17.74
CA ARG A 261 -10.64 -2.94 17.61
C ARG A 261 -11.51 -2.67 18.84
N LYS A 262 -11.29 -1.53 19.47
CA LYS A 262 -12.10 -1.09 20.61
C LYS A 262 -13.53 -0.79 20.16
N THR A 263 -14.52 -1.26 20.90
CA THR A 263 -15.97 -1.02 20.60
C THR A 263 -16.33 0.45 20.63
N LYS A 264 -15.72 1.24 21.52
CA LYS A 264 -15.92 2.71 21.65
C LYS A 264 -14.99 3.54 20.73
N ASN A 265 -14.51 2.98 19.62
CA ASN A 265 -13.66 3.74 18.71
C ASN A 265 -14.47 4.85 18.02
N ARG A 266 -13.98 6.11 18.09
CA ARG A 266 -14.64 7.29 17.49
C ARG A 266 -14.95 7.15 16.00
N THR A 267 -14.15 6.36 15.28
CA THR A 267 -14.34 6.16 13.82
C THR A 267 -15.37 5.10 13.47
N ASN A 268 -16.01 4.44 14.46
CA ASN A 268 -17.07 3.46 14.19
C ASN A 268 -18.28 4.10 13.49
N LYS A 269 -18.59 5.38 13.79
CA LYS A 269 -19.67 6.13 13.13
C LYS A 269 -19.48 6.31 11.60
N TYR A 270 -18.25 6.13 11.10
CA TYR A 270 -17.95 6.21 9.67
C TYR A 270 -17.87 4.83 9.00
N ILE A 271 -18.19 3.75 9.69
CA ILE A 271 -18.27 2.41 9.10
C ILE A 271 -19.74 2.09 8.89
N PHE A 272 -20.17 2.07 7.64
CA PHE A 272 -21.55 1.74 7.26
C PHE A 272 -21.77 0.22 7.33
N LYS A 273 -20.85 -0.57 6.75
CA LYS A 273 -20.89 -2.02 6.80
C LYS A 273 -19.49 -2.57 7.10
N HIS A 274 -19.37 -3.39 8.15
CA HIS A 274 -18.12 -4.09 8.47
C HIS A 274 -17.81 -5.16 7.41
N ARG A 275 -16.50 -5.46 7.20
CA ARG A 275 -16.04 -6.44 6.22
C ARG A 275 -16.65 -7.83 6.35
N ASN A 276 -17.00 -8.25 7.57
CA ASN A 276 -17.56 -9.56 7.90
C ASN A 276 -19.07 -9.50 8.24
N ALA A 277 -19.75 -8.38 8.00
CA ALA A 277 -21.19 -8.30 8.18
C ALA A 277 -21.87 -9.03 7.03
N LYS A 278 -22.74 -9.99 7.38
CA LYS A 278 -23.65 -10.66 6.46
C LYS A 278 -24.71 -9.69 5.97
#